data_00c7402210dd22efecdda9ee9693301a
#
_entry.id   00c7402210dd22efecdda9ee9693301a
#
_cell.length_a   1.000
_cell.length_b   1.000
_cell.length_c   1.000
_cell.angle_alpha   90.00
_cell.angle_beta   90.00
_cell.angle_gamma   90.00
#
_symmetry.space_group_name_H-M   'P 1'
#
loop_
_entity.id
_entity.type
_entity.pdbx_description
1 polymer ?
#
loop_
_entity_poly.entity_id
_entity_poly.type
_entity_poly.pdbx_seq_one_letter_code
_entity_poly.pdbx_strand_id
1 'polypeptide(L)'
;MDEMTDDAQHELSPLDKKITDVFPQHTVRKDLVGDIKGNAVVPTYVLEFLLSQFATTTDALSIESGVKRVQEILAQHYVHRDEATLIQSKIREKGHYRIIDKVQVSLNERLDRYEASFSNLNIRQVVVDPEIVKKNEKLLVTGIWCICRIGYAYTGEKDEVPWRLDSLKPVQMATDDVHNFIEGRKSFSTEEWIDLLMQSIGFNPELFSDRAKLLLLVRMIPFVERNFNVIELGPKGTGKSHIYSEFSPHGMLISGGEISVAKLFVNNATGRVGLVGFWDTVAFDEFAGRSKKAGKELVDIMKNYMANKTFSRGAEQIPGEASLVFVGNTDHDVPTMLKHSDLFEALPPQYHDPAFLDRIHAYIPGWEFEQIRSEMFTDGYGFVVDYLAEVLHNLRDLDYSDRFNPYFELSSSLSTRDKDGIRKTFSGLMKLVYPSGEASAEQIKPLLRLAIEGRKRVKDQLCRIDTTMTPVDFAYTKSGSEIPITVKTFEEIDYPKLYWRQHTDDDESDETIPEGVLPEAEEQQTPQAEENPTAAQPTLSPLERKQALAKPGEVTLDENNRGWSYNKLFGPYVAGAQHIELTDP
;
A
#
# COMPACT_ATOMS: atom_id res chain seq x y z
N MET A 1 -39.57 16.39 27.78
CA MET A 1 -38.92 15.10 27.54
C MET A 1 -37.73 15.45 26.68
N ASP A 2 -36.62 15.65 27.35
CA ASP A 2 -35.38 16.09 26.74
C ASP A 2 -34.73 14.88 26.06
N GLU A 3 -34.64 14.91 24.74
CA GLU A 3 -33.70 14.06 24.03
C GLU A 3 -32.31 14.64 24.29
N MET A 4 -31.63 14.07 25.27
CA MET A 4 -30.20 14.26 25.43
C MET A 4 -29.52 13.63 24.22
N THR A 5 -29.13 14.48 23.26
CA THR A 5 -28.13 14.14 22.25
C THR A 5 -26.84 13.82 23.02
N ASP A 6 -26.44 12.60 22.95
CA ASP A 6 -25.15 12.09 23.47
C ASP A 6 -24.04 12.64 22.55
N ASP A 7 -23.69 13.93 22.75
CA ASP A 7 -22.49 14.54 22.21
C ASP A 7 -21.31 13.96 23.00
N ALA A 8 -20.90 12.74 22.65
CA ALA A 8 -19.64 12.20 23.08
C ALA A 8 -18.55 13.10 22.50
N GLN A 9 -18.11 14.10 23.29
CA GLN A 9 -16.91 14.87 23.01
C GLN A 9 -15.78 13.85 22.79
N HIS A 10 -15.29 13.76 21.58
CA HIS A 10 -14.12 12.94 21.24
C HIS A 10 -12.95 13.46 22.06
N GLU A 11 -12.67 12.80 23.18
CA GLU A 11 -11.62 13.21 24.11
C GLU A 11 -10.28 12.82 23.49
N LEU A 12 -9.47 13.82 23.13
CA LEU A 12 -8.17 13.64 22.52
C LEU A 12 -7.30 12.73 23.39
N SER A 13 -6.76 11.66 22.79
CA SER A 13 -5.76 10.83 23.46
C SER A 13 -4.53 11.65 23.85
N PRO A 14 -3.74 11.22 24.85
CA PRO A 14 -2.46 11.88 25.16
C PRO A 14 -1.52 11.97 23.95
N LEU A 15 -1.53 10.95 23.08
CA LEU A 15 -0.75 10.93 21.86
C LEU A 15 -1.26 11.97 20.86
N ASP A 16 -2.58 12.06 20.63
CA ASP A 16 -3.17 13.04 19.72
C ASP A 16 -2.88 14.49 20.13
N LYS A 17 -2.97 14.80 21.43
CA LYS A 17 -2.59 16.11 21.97
C LYS A 17 -1.13 16.43 21.62
N LYS A 18 -0.23 15.49 21.87
CA LYS A 18 1.21 15.64 21.58
C LYS A 18 1.46 15.81 20.07
N ILE A 19 0.77 15.04 19.23
CA ILE A 19 0.87 15.12 17.76
C ILE A 19 0.49 16.52 17.28
N THR A 20 -0.66 17.03 17.72
CA THR A 20 -1.18 18.33 17.29
C THR A 20 -0.34 19.50 17.83
N ASP A 21 0.26 19.35 19.01
CA ASP A 21 1.14 20.36 19.60
C ASP A 21 2.50 20.45 18.88
N VAL A 22 3.09 19.28 18.52
CA VAL A 22 4.42 19.23 17.89
C VAL A 22 4.34 19.53 16.39
N PHE A 23 3.28 19.09 15.71
CA PHE A 23 3.09 19.23 14.26
C PHE A 23 1.81 19.99 13.91
N PRO A 24 1.60 21.21 14.40
CA PRO A 24 0.44 22.01 14.04
C PRO A 24 0.42 22.22 12.51
N GLN A 25 -0.74 22.12 11.88
CA GLN A 25 -0.95 22.28 10.43
C GLN A 25 -0.46 21.12 9.54
N HIS A 26 0.27 20.14 10.07
CA HIS A 26 0.76 18.97 9.32
C HIS A 26 -0.01 17.69 9.65
N THR A 27 -1.02 17.78 10.51
CA THR A 27 -1.80 16.64 11.01
C THR A 27 -3.29 16.82 10.73
N VAL A 28 -3.99 15.71 10.64
CA VAL A 28 -5.43 15.66 10.38
C VAL A 28 -6.04 14.49 11.13
N ARG A 29 -7.28 14.63 11.57
CA ARG A 29 -8.07 13.54 12.15
C ARG A 29 -8.51 12.59 11.04
N LYS A 30 -8.16 11.32 11.12
CA LYS A 30 -8.23 10.37 10.01
C LYS A 30 -9.64 9.88 9.68
N ASP A 31 -10.53 9.79 10.66
CA ASP A 31 -11.94 9.40 10.48
C ASP A 31 -12.71 10.36 9.56
N LEU A 32 -12.37 11.67 9.60
CA LEU A 32 -13.06 12.70 8.83
C LEU A 32 -13.01 12.49 7.30
N VAL A 33 -12.03 11.73 6.82
CA VAL A 33 -11.93 11.39 5.39
C VAL A 33 -13.12 10.55 4.93
N GLY A 34 -13.58 9.62 5.80
CA GLY A 34 -14.75 8.79 5.53
C GLY A 34 -16.02 9.61 5.34
N ASP A 35 -16.19 10.64 6.17
CA ASP A 35 -17.37 11.52 6.15
C ASP A 35 -17.48 12.39 4.90
N ILE A 36 -16.33 12.69 4.27
CA ILE A 36 -16.27 13.57 3.10
C ILE A 36 -16.24 12.82 1.78
N LYS A 37 -15.72 11.59 1.76
CA LYS A 37 -15.43 10.86 0.51
C LYS A 37 -16.66 10.70 -0.39
N GLY A 38 -17.85 10.50 0.17
CA GLY A 38 -19.10 10.42 -0.57
C GLY A 38 -18.95 9.64 -1.89
N ASN A 39 -19.48 10.18 -3.00
CA ASN A 39 -19.35 9.60 -4.34
C ASN A 39 -18.14 10.13 -5.14
N ALA A 40 -17.31 11.00 -4.54
CA ALA A 40 -16.16 11.57 -5.24
C ALA A 40 -15.01 10.53 -5.32
N VAL A 41 -14.56 10.21 -6.52
CA VAL A 41 -13.36 9.35 -6.76
C VAL A 41 -12.13 10.24 -6.66
N VAL A 42 -11.84 10.70 -5.45
CA VAL A 42 -10.69 11.56 -5.12
C VAL A 42 -9.75 10.76 -4.23
N PRO A 43 -8.43 10.77 -4.49
CA PRO A 43 -7.46 10.13 -3.61
C PRO A 43 -7.52 10.68 -2.19
N THR A 44 -7.26 9.84 -1.20
CA THR A 44 -7.29 10.19 0.23
C THR A 44 -6.41 11.40 0.54
N TYR A 45 -5.21 11.49 0.00
CA TYR A 45 -4.31 12.61 0.24
C TYR A 45 -4.87 13.98 -0.18
N VAL A 46 -5.71 14.02 -1.24
CA VAL A 46 -6.39 15.26 -1.67
C VAL A 46 -7.46 15.69 -0.66
N LEU A 47 -8.20 14.71 -0.11
CA LEU A 47 -9.22 14.97 0.90
C LEU A 47 -8.58 15.45 2.21
N GLU A 48 -7.52 14.79 2.65
CA GLU A 48 -6.77 15.18 3.84
C GLU A 48 -6.13 16.56 3.72
N PHE A 49 -5.60 16.91 2.53
CA PHE A 49 -5.11 18.25 2.27
C PHE A 49 -6.21 19.31 2.41
N LEU A 50 -7.39 19.06 1.87
CA LEU A 50 -8.52 20.00 2.01
C LEU A 50 -8.95 20.11 3.47
N LEU A 51 -9.03 19.00 4.20
CA LEU A 51 -9.31 18.99 5.63
C LEU A 51 -8.28 19.78 6.43
N SER A 52 -7.02 19.61 6.14
CA SER A 52 -5.93 20.33 6.83
C SER A 52 -5.99 21.85 6.63
N GLN A 53 -6.73 22.34 5.61
CA GLN A 53 -6.93 23.78 5.40
C GLN A 53 -8.16 24.34 6.14
N PHE A 54 -9.14 23.52 6.49
CA PHE A 54 -10.43 23.98 6.99
C PHE A 54 -10.82 23.36 8.34
N ALA A 55 -10.23 22.23 8.73
CA ALA A 55 -10.51 21.51 9.97
C ALA A 55 -9.22 21.33 10.81
N THR A 56 -8.52 22.43 11.07
CA THR A 56 -7.21 22.43 11.77
C THR A 56 -7.30 22.55 13.28
N THR A 57 -8.48 22.81 13.81
CA THR A 57 -8.68 23.00 15.26
C THR A 57 -9.09 21.67 15.91
N THR A 58 -8.95 21.62 17.23
CA THR A 58 -9.43 20.49 18.06
C THR A 58 -10.87 20.72 18.56
N ASP A 59 -11.46 21.88 18.24
CA ASP A 59 -12.83 22.23 18.63
C ASP A 59 -13.85 21.58 17.69
N ALA A 60 -14.78 20.81 18.26
CA ALA A 60 -15.76 20.01 17.52
C ALA A 60 -16.63 20.83 16.56
N LEU A 61 -17.08 22.02 16.95
CA LEU A 61 -17.90 22.90 16.10
C LEU A 61 -17.11 23.44 14.91
N SER A 62 -15.84 23.77 15.13
CA SER A 62 -14.96 24.23 14.06
C SER A 62 -14.64 23.11 13.08
N ILE A 63 -14.44 21.88 13.58
CA ILE A 63 -14.24 20.68 12.74
C ILE A 63 -15.48 20.43 11.87
N GLU A 64 -16.68 20.39 12.47
CA GLU A 64 -17.93 20.18 11.73
C GLU A 64 -18.15 21.24 10.64
N SER A 65 -17.89 22.51 10.97
CA SER A 65 -17.95 23.62 10.00
C SER A 65 -16.92 23.43 8.87
N GLY A 66 -15.70 22.99 9.21
CA GLY A 66 -14.64 22.69 8.26
C GLY A 66 -14.98 21.53 7.31
N VAL A 67 -15.51 20.44 7.85
CA VAL A 67 -16.00 19.28 7.07
C VAL A 67 -17.09 19.71 6.08
N LYS A 68 -18.11 20.43 6.55
CA LYS A 68 -19.17 20.97 5.67
C LYS A 68 -18.59 21.84 4.56
N ARG A 69 -17.61 22.68 4.88
CA ARG A 69 -16.94 23.52 3.88
C ARG A 69 -16.21 22.73 2.82
N VAL A 70 -15.50 21.64 3.21
CA VAL A 70 -14.84 20.75 2.26
C VAL A 70 -15.86 20.02 1.39
N GLN A 71 -16.96 19.52 1.97
CA GLN A 71 -18.05 18.90 1.22
C GLN A 71 -18.66 19.86 0.18
N GLU A 72 -18.90 21.12 0.55
CA GLU A 72 -19.36 22.15 -0.38
C GLU A 72 -18.37 22.42 -1.52
N ILE A 73 -17.06 22.51 -1.20
CA ILE A 73 -16.01 22.71 -2.21
C ILE A 73 -15.97 21.55 -3.19
N LEU A 74 -16.05 20.31 -2.70
CA LEU A 74 -16.09 19.13 -3.56
C LEU A 74 -17.37 19.10 -4.41
N ALA A 75 -18.53 19.30 -3.81
CA ALA A 75 -19.81 19.30 -4.52
C ALA A 75 -19.90 20.37 -5.62
N GLN A 76 -19.27 21.53 -5.42
CA GLN A 76 -19.30 22.63 -6.38
C GLN A 76 -18.21 22.56 -7.45
N HIS A 77 -17.06 21.97 -7.14
CA HIS A 77 -15.87 22.11 -7.97
C HIS A 77 -15.26 20.80 -8.44
N TYR A 78 -15.54 19.66 -7.78
CA TYR A 78 -15.07 18.37 -8.26
C TYR A 78 -15.76 18.00 -9.58
N VAL A 79 -14.97 17.57 -10.55
CA VAL A 79 -15.48 17.15 -11.86
C VAL A 79 -15.68 15.64 -11.86
N HIS A 80 -16.94 15.20 -11.95
CA HIS A 80 -17.27 13.83 -12.25
C HIS A 80 -17.09 13.56 -13.75
N ARG A 81 -16.54 12.40 -14.13
CA ARG A 81 -16.26 12.10 -15.55
C ARG A 81 -17.50 12.05 -16.43
N ASP A 82 -18.58 11.57 -15.89
CA ASP A 82 -19.90 11.51 -16.53
C ASP A 82 -20.52 12.91 -16.73
N GLU A 83 -20.17 13.88 -15.90
CA GLU A 83 -20.59 15.27 -16.01
C GLU A 83 -19.65 16.17 -16.84
N ALA A 84 -18.56 15.61 -17.39
CA ALA A 84 -17.52 16.38 -18.08
C ALA A 84 -18.10 17.34 -19.15
N THR A 85 -18.99 16.85 -20.01
CA THR A 85 -19.64 17.66 -21.07
C THR A 85 -20.51 18.76 -20.50
N LEU A 86 -21.22 18.52 -19.39
CA LEU A 86 -22.04 19.53 -18.72
C LEU A 86 -21.16 20.66 -18.15
N ILE A 87 -20.05 20.29 -17.51
CA ILE A 87 -19.08 21.26 -16.96
C ILE A 87 -18.41 22.06 -18.08
N GLN A 88 -18.03 21.42 -19.19
CA GLN A 88 -17.49 22.10 -20.37
C GLN A 88 -18.50 23.13 -20.92
N SER A 89 -19.81 22.78 -20.99
CA SER A 89 -20.85 23.69 -21.40
C SER A 89 -20.98 24.88 -20.44
N LYS A 90 -20.95 24.62 -19.12
CA LYS A 90 -20.97 25.67 -18.09
C LYS A 90 -19.77 26.63 -18.20
N ILE A 91 -18.59 26.13 -18.51
CA ILE A 91 -17.39 26.97 -18.71
C ILE A 91 -17.57 27.85 -19.93
N ARG A 92 -18.05 27.28 -21.04
CA ARG A 92 -18.32 28.02 -22.28
C ARG A 92 -19.35 29.13 -22.08
N GLU A 93 -20.44 28.86 -21.36
CA GLU A 93 -21.52 29.81 -21.10
C GLU A 93 -21.05 30.95 -20.18
N LYS A 94 -20.33 30.63 -19.10
CA LYS A 94 -19.90 31.60 -18.08
C LYS A 94 -18.58 32.30 -18.42
N GLY A 95 -17.88 31.85 -19.45
CA GLY A 95 -16.56 32.36 -19.84
C GLY A 95 -15.43 31.85 -18.93
N HIS A 96 -15.70 31.47 -17.68
CA HIS A 96 -14.74 30.87 -16.76
C HIS A 96 -15.44 30.02 -15.69
N TYR A 97 -14.72 29.01 -15.14
CA TYR A 97 -15.24 28.16 -14.08
C TYR A 97 -14.11 27.62 -13.22
N ARG A 98 -14.37 27.39 -11.91
CA ARG A 98 -13.42 26.77 -11.00
C ARG A 98 -13.71 25.28 -10.91
N ILE A 99 -12.67 24.46 -11.01
CA ILE A 99 -12.76 22.98 -10.94
C ILE A 99 -11.65 22.39 -10.07
N ILE A 100 -11.90 21.18 -9.60
CA ILE A 100 -10.89 20.30 -8.99
C ILE A 100 -10.72 19.11 -9.92
N ASP A 101 -9.53 18.94 -10.48
CA ASP A 101 -9.19 17.84 -11.39
C ASP A 101 -7.70 17.56 -11.36
N LYS A 102 -7.31 16.39 -11.86
CA LYS A 102 -5.91 16.06 -12.11
C LYS A 102 -5.46 16.66 -13.44
N VAL A 103 -4.44 17.48 -13.37
CA VAL A 103 -3.90 18.26 -14.50
C VAL A 103 -2.50 17.77 -14.85
N GLN A 104 -2.27 17.48 -16.12
CA GLN A 104 -0.95 17.18 -16.68
C GLN A 104 -0.66 18.16 -17.82
N VAL A 105 0.57 18.65 -17.88
CA VAL A 105 1.02 19.60 -18.93
C VAL A 105 2.05 18.92 -19.83
N SER A 106 2.01 19.26 -21.10
CA SER A 106 3.03 18.87 -22.08
C SER A 106 3.40 20.08 -22.94
N LEU A 107 4.66 20.11 -23.41
CA LEU A 107 5.10 21.08 -24.40
C LEU A 107 4.63 20.63 -25.79
N ASN A 108 3.90 21.48 -26.46
CA ASN A 108 3.59 21.33 -27.88
C ASN A 108 4.71 22.02 -28.69
N GLU A 109 5.72 21.25 -29.08
CA GLU A 109 6.91 21.75 -29.79
C GLU A 109 6.56 22.44 -31.12
N ARG A 110 5.48 21.99 -31.79
CA ARG A 110 5.07 22.57 -33.09
C ARG A 110 4.51 23.98 -32.93
N LEU A 111 3.85 24.25 -31.83
CA LEU A 111 3.19 25.54 -31.55
C LEU A 111 3.96 26.35 -30.51
N ASP A 112 5.10 25.84 -30.03
CA ASP A 112 5.95 26.43 -28.98
C ASP A 112 5.12 26.94 -27.78
N ARG A 113 4.23 26.07 -27.25
CA ARG A 113 3.38 26.42 -26.11
C ARG A 113 3.12 25.23 -25.22
N TYR A 114 2.84 25.50 -23.96
CA TYR A 114 2.40 24.48 -23.01
C TYR A 114 0.88 24.23 -23.14
N GLU A 115 0.49 22.96 -23.13
CA GLU A 115 -0.89 22.51 -23.19
C GLU A 115 -1.18 21.56 -22.03
N ALA A 116 -2.24 21.87 -21.25
CA ALA A 116 -2.74 21.02 -20.18
C ALA A 116 -3.81 20.05 -20.69
N SER A 117 -3.78 18.86 -20.12
CA SER A 117 -4.83 17.86 -20.21
C SER A 117 -5.46 17.65 -18.83
N PHE A 118 -6.78 17.53 -18.79
CA PHE A 118 -7.58 17.33 -17.59
C PHE A 118 -8.16 15.91 -17.60
N SER A 119 -7.94 15.18 -16.50
CA SER A 119 -8.28 13.74 -16.45
C SER A 119 -9.77 13.47 -16.40
N ASN A 120 -10.52 14.20 -15.58
CA ASN A 120 -11.95 14.03 -15.41
C ASN A 120 -12.75 14.91 -16.37
N LEU A 121 -12.36 16.17 -16.52
CA LEU A 121 -12.99 17.09 -17.47
C LEU A 121 -12.81 16.66 -18.94
N ASN A 122 -11.85 15.75 -19.20
CA ASN A 122 -11.56 15.16 -20.52
C ASN A 122 -11.25 16.19 -21.63
N ILE A 123 -10.61 17.30 -21.29
CA ILE A 123 -10.07 18.27 -22.25
C ILE A 123 -8.58 18.02 -22.34
N ARG A 124 -8.03 17.93 -23.57
CA ARG A 124 -6.62 17.57 -23.82
C ARG A 124 -5.75 18.75 -24.26
N GLN A 125 -6.36 19.87 -24.61
CA GLN A 125 -5.66 21.06 -25.11
C GLN A 125 -6.21 22.30 -24.41
N VAL A 126 -5.56 22.67 -23.32
CA VAL A 126 -5.83 23.90 -22.58
C VAL A 126 -4.52 24.68 -22.55
N VAL A 127 -4.51 25.90 -23.10
CA VAL A 127 -3.31 26.74 -23.13
C VAL A 127 -2.91 27.13 -21.71
N VAL A 128 -1.63 26.94 -21.38
CA VAL A 128 -1.05 27.21 -20.06
C VAL A 128 0.04 28.26 -20.16
N ASP A 129 0.01 29.21 -19.24
CA ASP A 129 1.09 30.19 -19.10
C ASP A 129 2.39 29.51 -18.66
N PRO A 130 3.55 29.75 -19.31
CA PRO A 130 4.83 29.21 -18.91
C PRO A 130 5.21 29.45 -17.44
N GLU A 131 4.79 30.57 -16.84
CA GLU A 131 5.06 30.88 -15.45
C GLU A 131 4.32 29.93 -14.47
N ILE A 132 3.14 29.43 -14.85
CA ILE A 132 2.42 28.40 -14.07
C ILE A 132 3.22 27.10 -14.07
N VAL A 133 3.75 26.72 -15.23
CA VAL A 133 4.53 25.49 -15.40
C VAL A 133 5.84 25.58 -14.64
N LYS A 134 6.56 26.71 -14.77
CA LYS A 134 7.82 26.95 -14.06
C LYS A 134 7.69 26.88 -12.54
N LYS A 135 6.56 27.34 -12.02
CA LYS A 135 6.26 27.23 -10.57
C LYS A 135 5.86 25.84 -10.12
N ASN A 136 5.46 24.97 -11.05
CA ASN A 136 4.88 23.64 -10.75
C ASN A 136 5.41 22.61 -11.74
N GLU A 137 6.71 22.32 -11.72
CA GLU A 137 7.37 21.42 -12.69
C GLU A 137 6.81 19.99 -12.69
N LYS A 138 6.26 19.53 -11.57
CA LYS A 138 5.55 18.24 -11.46
C LYS A 138 4.39 18.10 -12.47
N LEU A 139 3.85 19.20 -12.97
CA LEU A 139 2.83 19.19 -14.04
C LEU A 139 3.34 18.54 -15.32
N LEU A 140 4.62 18.69 -15.64
CA LEU A 140 5.24 18.14 -16.84
C LEU A 140 5.49 16.64 -16.76
N VAL A 141 5.50 16.07 -15.56
CA VAL A 141 5.93 14.69 -15.31
C VAL A 141 4.73 13.76 -15.20
N THR A 142 3.97 13.85 -14.10
CA THR A 142 2.92 12.88 -13.76
C THR A 142 1.53 13.47 -13.71
N GLY A 143 1.47 14.82 -13.75
CA GLY A 143 0.24 15.55 -13.44
C GLY A 143 -0.07 15.53 -11.94
N ILE A 144 -0.69 16.59 -11.47
CA ILE A 144 -1.05 16.82 -10.07
C ILE A 144 -2.52 17.19 -9.94
N TRP A 145 -3.11 16.88 -8.77
CA TRP A 145 -4.43 17.37 -8.43
C TRP A 145 -4.38 18.86 -8.12
N CYS A 146 -5.28 19.63 -8.74
CA CYS A 146 -5.27 21.07 -8.64
C CYS A 146 -6.69 21.62 -8.50
N ILE A 147 -6.79 22.74 -7.79
CA ILE A 147 -7.91 23.67 -7.92
C ILE A 147 -7.56 24.62 -9.05
N CYS A 148 -8.30 24.54 -10.14
CA CYS A 148 -8.03 25.31 -11.36
C CYS A 148 -9.17 26.28 -11.67
N ARG A 149 -8.82 27.41 -12.26
CA ARG A 149 -9.79 28.26 -12.97
C ARG A 149 -9.51 28.13 -14.46
N ILE A 150 -10.50 27.62 -15.19
CA ILE A 150 -10.43 27.46 -16.65
C ILE A 150 -11.27 28.54 -17.28
N GLY A 151 -10.71 29.25 -18.27
CA GLY A 151 -11.35 30.22 -19.12
C GLY A 151 -11.70 29.63 -20.47
N TYR A 152 -12.76 30.20 -21.11
CA TYR A 152 -13.14 29.91 -22.48
C TYR A 152 -13.27 31.22 -23.26
N ALA A 153 -12.48 31.38 -24.30
CA ALA A 153 -12.52 32.50 -25.21
C ALA A 153 -12.35 31.97 -26.63
N TYR A 154 -13.37 32.11 -27.45
CA TYR A 154 -13.38 31.71 -28.86
C TYR A 154 -13.48 32.94 -29.76
N THR A 155 -12.45 33.21 -30.57
CA THR A 155 -12.38 34.34 -31.49
C THR A 155 -12.81 33.99 -32.91
N GLY A 156 -12.88 32.69 -33.24
CA GLY A 156 -13.20 32.19 -34.58
C GLY A 156 -12.01 32.11 -35.54
N GLU A 157 -10.79 32.29 -35.03
CA GLU A 157 -9.58 32.13 -35.82
C GLU A 157 -9.29 30.64 -36.09
N LYS A 158 -8.66 30.38 -37.26
CA LYS A 158 -8.29 29.01 -37.63
C LYS A 158 -7.15 28.51 -36.73
N ASP A 159 -7.29 27.27 -36.20
CA ASP A 159 -6.33 26.61 -35.31
C ASP A 159 -6.26 27.21 -33.87
N GLU A 160 -7.22 28.04 -33.48
CA GLU A 160 -7.36 28.57 -32.13
C GLU A 160 -7.80 27.48 -31.14
N VAL A 161 -7.14 27.44 -29.97
CA VAL A 161 -7.59 26.65 -28.81
C VAL A 161 -8.33 27.60 -27.86
N PRO A 162 -9.66 27.46 -27.71
CA PRO A 162 -10.47 28.42 -26.93
C PRO A 162 -10.31 28.23 -25.40
N TRP A 163 -9.68 27.14 -24.97
CA TRP A 163 -9.49 26.80 -23.57
C TRP A 163 -8.19 27.38 -23.02
N ARG A 164 -8.26 28.07 -21.88
CA ARG A 164 -7.12 28.67 -21.21
C ARG A 164 -7.13 28.34 -19.73
N LEU A 165 -5.97 28.02 -19.15
CA LEU A 165 -5.78 27.89 -17.73
C LEU A 165 -5.45 29.27 -17.14
N ASP A 166 -6.44 29.88 -16.47
CA ASP A 166 -6.29 31.23 -15.89
C ASP A 166 -5.50 31.21 -14.57
N SER A 167 -5.73 30.19 -13.75
CA SER A 167 -4.98 29.98 -12.51
C SER A 167 -4.99 28.52 -12.09
N LEU A 168 -3.96 28.14 -11.36
CA LEU A 168 -3.77 26.79 -10.82
C LEU A 168 -3.22 26.90 -9.41
N LYS A 169 -3.85 26.19 -8.47
CA LYS A 169 -3.34 25.96 -7.12
C LYS A 169 -3.23 24.45 -6.92
N PRO A 170 -2.04 23.91 -6.73
CA PRO A 170 -1.87 22.50 -6.39
C PRO A 170 -2.65 22.17 -5.11
N VAL A 171 -3.27 20.98 -5.11
CA VAL A 171 -3.85 20.38 -3.91
C VAL A 171 -2.78 19.45 -3.33
N GLN A 172 -1.67 20.06 -2.95
CA GLN A 172 -0.50 19.40 -2.37
C GLN A 172 0.23 20.38 -1.45
N MET A 173 0.85 19.87 -0.40
CA MET A 173 1.69 20.68 0.47
C MET A 173 2.89 21.20 -0.31
N ALA A 174 3.14 22.50 -0.20
CA ALA A 174 4.21 23.16 -0.95
C ALA A 174 5.58 23.09 -0.26
N THR A 175 5.62 22.64 0.99
CA THR A 175 6.84 22.66 1.82
C THR A 175 7.25 21.25 2.22
N ASP A 176 8.47 20.93 1.87
CA ASP A 176 9.25 19.77 2.25
C ASP A 176 10.06 20.08 3.52
N ASP A 177 9.40 20.35 4.63
CA ASP A 177 10.08 20.68 5.89
C ASP A 177 10.59 19.41 6.60
N VAL A 178 11.54 18.74 5.95
CA VAL A 178 12.25 17.58 6.51
C VAL A 178 12.93 17.93 7.83
N HIS A 179 13.43 19.16 7.96
CA HIS A 179 14.08 19.59 9.20
C HIS A 179 13.10 19.58 10.37
N ASN A 180 11.90 20.15 10.19
CA ASN A 180 10.87 20.15 11.22
C ASN A 180 10.40 18.73 11.59
N PHE A 181 10.32 17.84 10.60
CA PHE A 181 10.00 16.43 10.83
C PHE A 181 11.06 15.73 11.70
N ILE A 182 12.35 15.94 11.40
CA ILE A 182 13.47 15.39 12.17
C ILE A 182 13.52 15.97 13.60
N GLU A 183 13.34 17.26 13.75
CA GLU A 183 13.34 17.92 15.07
C GLU A 183 12.11 17.49 15.88
N GLY A 184 10.93 17.48 15.27
CA GLY A 184 9.70 17.06 15.94
C GLY A 184 9.75 15.61 16.42
N ARG A 185 10.42 14.69 15.67
CA ARG A 185 10.64 13.30 16.09
C ARG A 185 11.26 13.19 17.49
N LYS A 186 12.13 14.11 17.86
CA LYS A 186 12.81 14.09 19.16
C LYS A 186 11.87 14.21 20.36
N SER A 187 10.67 14.75 20.14
CA SER A 187 9.65 14.90 21.17
C SER A 187 8.92 13.58 21.52
N PHE A 188 9.05 12.54 20.71
CA PHE A 188 8.33 11.27 20.85
C PHE A 188 9.25 10.14 21.32
N SER A 189 8.73 9.24 22.14
CA SER A 189 9.35 7.92 22.31
C SER A 189 9.37 7.16 20.98
N THR A 190 10.08 6.05 20.91
CA THR A 190 10.08 5.22 19.69
C THR A 190 8.70 4.60 19.44
N GLU A 191 8.03 4.14 20.49
CA GLU A 191 6.69 3.56 20.42
C GLU A 191 5.67 4.59 19.95
N GLU A 192 5.61 5.77 20.62
CA GLU A 192 4.73 6.88 20.22
C GLU A 192 4.95 7.32 18.76
N TRP A 193 6.20 7.29 18.30
CA TRP A 193 6.52 7.67 16.93
C TRP A 193 6.04 6.62 15.92
N ILE A 194 6.22 5.33 16.22
CA ILE A 194 5.70 4.24 15.40
C ILE A 194 4.18 4.31 15.36
N ASP A 195 3.53 4.58 16.51
CA ASP A 195 2.08 4.73 16.60
C ASP A 195 1.58 5.92 15.78
N LEU A 196 2.28 7.06 15.80
CA LEU A 196 1.98 8.20 14.93
C LEU A 196 2.09 7.82 13.43
N LEU A 197 3.11 7.06 13.03
CA LEU A 197 3.22 6.59 11.65
C LEU A 197 2.08 5.63 11.29
N MET A 198 1.67 4.76 12.21
CA MET A 198 0.51 3.87 12.04
C MET A 198 -0.79 4.65 11.86
N GLN A 199 -1.06 5.64 12.73
CA GLN A 199 -2.20 6.53 12.58
C GLN A 199 -2.15 7.30 11.26
N SER A 200 -0.96 7.72 10.82
CA SER A 200 -0.78 8.46 9.56
C SER A 200 -1.17 7.65 8.32
N ILE A 201 -0.99 6.34 8.35
CA ILE A 201 -1.45 5.42 7.29
C ILE A 201 -2.88 4.90 7.51
N GLY A 202 -3.57 5.41 8.51
CA GLY A 202 -4.98 5.16 8.76
C GLY A 202 -5.29 4.02 9.73
N PHE A 203 -4.30 3.41 10.39
CA PHE A 203 -4.51 2.28 11.30
C PHE A 203 -4.50 2.68 12.77
N ASN A 204 -5.34 2.03 13.57
CA ASN A 204 -5.34 2.14 15.03
C ASN A 204 -4.20 1.31 15.64
N PRO A 205 -3.14 1.95 16.17
CA PRO A 205 -1.95 1.24 16.64
C PRO A 205 -2.21 0.29 17.82
N GLU A 206 -3.26 0.51 18.61
CA GLU A 206 -3.59 -0.33 19.77
C GLU A 206 -3.99 -1.76 19.39
N LEU A 207 -4.44 -1.96 18.15
CA LEU A 207 -4.91 -3.26 17.66
C LEU A 207 -3.83 -4.06 16.91
N PHE A 208 -2.59 -3.57 16.90
CA PHE A 208 -1.48 -4.25 16.23
C PHE A 208 -0.35 -4.55 17.22
N SER A 209 0.21 -5.75 17.13
CA SER A 209 1.42 -6.09 17.86
C SER A 209 2.62 -5.26 17.35
N ASP A 210 3.65 -5.09 18.18
CA ASP A 210 4.87 -4.34 17.82
C ASP A 210 5.51 -4.90 16.55
N ARG A 211 5.47 -6.23 16.37
CA ARG A 211 5.96 -6.88 15.17
C ARG A 211 5.12 -6.51 13.94
N ALA A 212 3.81 -6.54 14.03
CA ALA A 212 2.91 -6.16 12.94
C ALA A 212 3.11 -4.69 12.55
N LYS A 213 3.29 -3.78 13.53
CA LYS A 213 3.63 -2.37 13.30
C LYS A 213 4.92 -2.24 12.49
N LEU A 214 5.98 -2.94 12.89
CA LEU A 214 7.26 -2.92 12.16
C LEU A 214 7.15 -3.49 10.74
N LEU A 215 6.39 -4.58 10.54
CA LEU A 215 6.14 -5.13 9.20
C LEU A 215 5.33 -4.16 8.32
N LEU A 216 4.38 -3.41 8.89
CA LEU A 216 3.66 -2.33 8.20
C LEU A 216 4.61 -1.20 7.78
N LEU A 217 5.60 -0.86 8.62
CA LEU A 217 6.64 0.10 8.23
C LEU A 217 7.52 -0.43 7.08
N VAL A 218 7.75 -1.75 6.97
CA VAL A 218 8.47 -2.31 5.79
C VAL A 218 7.70 -2.04 4.50
N ARG A 219 6.35 -2.01 4.51
CA ARG A 219 5.54 -1.60 3.34
C ARG A 219 5.78 -0.15 2.92
N MET A 220 6.25 0.71 3.83
CA MET A 220 6.54 2.12 3.55
C MET A 220 7.96 2.35 3.00
N ILE A 221 8.87 1.39 3.14
CA ILE A 221 10.27 1.55 2.69
C ILE A 221 10.38 1.94 1.21
N PRO A 222 9.58 1.42 0.26
CA PRO A 222 9.64 1.82 -1.14
C PRO A 222 9.51 3.33 -1.38
N PHE A 223 8.83 4.05 -0.48
CA PHE A 223 8.64 5.51 -0.59
C PHE A 223 9.83 6.31 -0.03
N VAL A 224 10.67 5.70 0.82
CA VAL A 224 11.78 6.37 1.50
C VAL A 224 13.16 5.85 1.07
N GLU A 225 13.20 4.79 0.26
CA GLU A 225 14.44 4.17 -0.23
C GLU A 225 14.41 4.01 -1.76
N ARG A 226 15.53 4.33 -2.44
CA ARG A 226 15.65 4.20 -3.90
C ARG A 226 15.92 2.76 -4.31
N ASN A 227 15.29 2.32 -5.41
CA ASN A 227 15.51 0.99 -5.99
C ASN A 227 15.37 -0.13 -4.96
N PHE A 228 14.40 -0.05 -4.09
CA PHE A 228 14.07 -1.08 -3.11
C PHE A 228 13.05 -2.04 -3.70
N ASN A 229 13.43 -3.31 -3.86
CA ASN A 229 12.56 -4.32 -4.42
C ASN A 229 12.01 -5.20 -3.30
N VAL A 230 10.71 -5.23 -3.15
CA VAL A 230 10.05 -5.97 -2.06
C VAL A 230 8.89 -6.79 -2.61
N ILE A 231 8.70 -7.96 -2.03
CA ILE A 231 7.55 -8.81 -2.31
C ILE A 231 6.74 -9.04 -1.03
N GLU A 232 5.42 -9.05 -1.17
CA GLU A 232 4.50 -9.44 -0.12
C GLU A 232 3.47 -10.42 -0.67
N LEU A 233 3.51 -11.65 -0.19
CA LEU A 233 2.53 -12.68 -0.49
C LEU A 233 1.80 -13.08 0.80
N GLY A 234 0.50 -13.35 0.71
CA GLY A 234 -0.30 -13.72 1.87
C GLY A 234 -1.80 -13.71 1.62
N PRO A 235 -2.63 -13.99 2.63
CA PRO A 235 -4.08 -14.08 2.51
C PRO A 235 -4.71 -12.80 1.95
N LYS A 236 -5.93 -12.92 1.42
CA LYS A 236 -6.73 -11.78 0.95
C LYS A 236 -7.21 -10.93 2.14
N GLY A 237 -7.36 -9.61 1.92
CA GLY A 237 -7.98 -8.71 2.88
C GLY A 237 -7.05 -8.18 3.97
N THR A 238 -5.73 -8.33 3.85
CA THR A 238 -4.73 -7.84 4.83
C THR A 238 -4.20 -6.43 4.51
N GLY A 239 -4.87 -5.66 3.64
CA GLY A 239 -4.52 -4.27 3.32
C GLY A 239 -3.27 -4.07 2.49
N LYS A 240 -2.77 -5.10 1.81
CA LYS A 240 -1.54 -5.03 1.01
C LYS A 240 -1.53 -3.90 0.00
N SER A 241 -2.60 -3.78 -0.78
CA SER A 241 -2.70 -2.82 -1.89
C SER A 241 -3.04 -1.40 -1.43
N HIS A 242 -3.64 -1.26 -0.24
CA HIS A 242 -4.15 0.02 0.28
C HIS A 242 -3.06 1.09 0.38
N ILE A 243 -1.91 0.75 0.97
CA ILE A 243 -0.80 1.69 1.14
C ILE A 243 -0.29 2.20 -0.20
N TYR A 244 -0.21 1.34 -1.22
CA TYR A 244 0.34 1.72 -2.52
C TYR A 244 -0.66 2.48 -3.42
N SER A 245 -1.96 2.43 -3.11
CA SER A 245 -3.00 3.17 -3.86
C SER A 245 -3.31 4.54 -3.27
N GLU A 246 -3.30 4.66 -1.94
CA GLU A 246 -3.88 5.80 -1.23
C GLU A 246 -2.86 6.67 -0.48
N PHE A 247 -1.69 6.09 -0.13
CA PHE A 247 -0.75 6.71 0.79
C PHE A 247 0.09 7.83 0.16
N SER A 248 0.42 7.79 -1.12
CA SER A 248 1.41 8.74 -1.65
C SER A 248 1.12 9.20 -3.07
N PRO A 249 1.25 10.52 -3.34
CA PRO A 249 1.24 11.06 -4.70
C PRO A 249 2.47 10.61 -5.52
N HIS A 250 3.50 10.03 -4.88
CA HIS A 250 4.71 9.51 -5.52
C HIS A 250 4.64 8.00 -5.81
N GLY A 251 3.52 7.34 -5.49
CA GLY A 251 3.28 5.91 -5.75
C GLY A 251 2.37 5.67 -6.95
N MET A 252 2.60 4.57 -7.65
CA MET A 252 1.74 4.08 -8.71
C MET A 252 1.41 2.61 -8.48
N LEU A 253 0.12 2.32 -8.29
CA LEU A 253 -0.38 0.94 -8.23
C LEU A 253 -0.86 0.50 -9.61
N ILE A 254 -0.36 -0.63 -10.08
CA ILE A 254 -0.76 -1.29 -11.32
C ILE A 254 -1.61 -2.50 -10.94
N SER A 255 -2.91 -2.42 -11.20
CA SER A 255 -3.85 -3.51 -10.97
C SER A 255 -4.03 -4.33 -12.24
N GLY A 256 -4.27 -5.66 -12.09
CA GLY A 256 -4.58 -6.56 -13.20
C GLY A 256 -3.39 -7.20 -13.91
N GLY A 257 -2.17 -7.01 -13.43
CA GLY A 257 -1.02 -7.88 -13.71
C GLY A 257 -0.31 -7.74 -15.05
N GLU A 258 -0.85 -7.12 -16.08
CA GLU A 258 -0.17 -6.98 -17.37
C GLU A 258 0.19 -5.52 -17.68
N ILE A 259 1.49 -5.26 -17.76
CA ILE A 259 2.03 -3.98 -18.22
C ILE A 259 2.99 -4.22 -19.38
N SER A 260 2.96 -3.36 -20.38
CA SER A 260 3.94 -3.43 -21.47
C SER A 260 5.30 -2.81 -21.06
N VAL A 261 6.38 -3.31 -21.66
CA VAL A 261 7.73 -2.75 -21.51
C VAL A 261 7.73 -1.24 -21.79
N ALA A 262 7.03 -0.80 -22.83
CA ALA A 262 6.94 0.60 -23.22
C ALA A 262 6.26 1.48 -22.17
N LYS A 263 5.30 0.95 -21.43
CA LYS A 263 4.61 1.70 -20.36
C LYS A 263 5.43 1.73 -19.09
N LEU A 264 6.13 0.64 -18.75
CA LEU A 264 6.92 0.54 -17.52
C LEU A 264 8.26 1.25 -17.63
N PHE A 265 9.00 1.05 -18.72
CA PHE A 265 10.38 1.51 -18.90
C PHE A 265 10.52 2.64 -19.93
N VAL A 266 10.44 2.33 -21.21
CA VAL A 266 10.57 3.32 -22.27
C VAL A 266 9.83 2.88 -23.53
N ASN A 267 9.16 3.82 -24.17
CA ASN A 267 8.56 3.61 -25.49
C ASN A 267 9.60 3.92 -26.57
N ASN A 268 10.17 2.89 -27.19
CA ASN A 268 11.22 3.04 -28.20
C ASN A 268 10.80 3.85 -29.43
N ALA A 269 9.51 3.83 -29.80
CA ALA A 269 9.01 4.58 -30.97
C ALA A 269 8.93 6.09 -30.71
N THR A 270 8.56 6.51 -29.50
CA THR A 270 8.36 7.92 -29.14
C THR A 270 9.47 8.50 -28.28
N GLY A 271 10.35 7.65 -27.74
CA GLY A 271 11.36 8.05 -26.78
C GLY A 271 10.84 8.40 -25.38
N ARG A 272 9.55 8.20 -25.12
CA ARG A 272 8.95 8.58 -23.86
C ARG A 272 9.32 7.60 -22.76
N VAL A 273 9.88 8.12 -21.68
CA VAL A 273 10.21 7.34 -20.48
C VAL A 273 8.93 6.84 -19.82
N GLY A 274 8.96 5.64 -19.29
CA GLY A 274 7.84 4.98 -18.63
C GLY A 274 7.78 5.25 -17.12
N LEU A 275 6.96 4.46 -16.42
CA LEU A 275 6.65 4.70 -15.01
C LEU A 275 7.87 4.74 -14.09
N VAL A 276 8.85 3.86 -14.29
CA VAL A 276 10.05 3.78 -13.43
C VAL A 276 10.95 5.01 -13.48
N GLY A 277 10.78 5.88 -14.46
CA GLY A 277 11.52 7.14 -14.55
C GLY A 277 10.85 8.32 -13.84
N PHE A 278 9.62 8.15 -13.32
CA PHE A 278 8.86 9.27 -12.76
C PHE A 278 8.34 9.02 -11.34
N TRP A 279 8.14 7.76 -10.97
CA TRP A 279 7.55 7.39 -9.70
C TRP A 279 8.60 6.90 -8.72
N ASP A 280 8.45 7.23 -7.43
CA ASP A 280 9.29 6.68 -6.37
C ASP A 280 9.02 5.20 -6.15
N THR A 281 7.75 4.83 -6.28
CA THR A 281 7.28 3.46 -6.07
C THR A 281 6.35 3.04 -7.21
N VAL A 282 6.65 1.88 -7.80
CA VAL A 282 5.76 1.19 -8.74
C VAL A 282 5.36 -0.14 -8.13
N ALA A 283 4.11 -0.25 -7.72
CA ALA A 283 3.56 -1.44 -7.09
C ALA A 283 2.71 -2.23 -8.09
N PHE A 284 2.94 -3.54 -8.15
CA PHE A 284 2.18 -4.48 -8.96
C PHE A 284 1.22 -5.24 -8.05
N ASP A 285 -0.07 -4.93 -8.18
CA ASP A 285 -1.14 -5.62 -7.47
C ASP A 285 -1.59 -6.86 -8.24
N GLU A 286 -2.12 -7.82 -7.49
CA GLU A 286 -2.49 -9.12 -8.04
C GLU A 286 -1.34 -9.78 -8.83
N PHE A 287 -0.10 -9.57 -8.37
CA PHE A 287 1.08 -10.11 -9.04
C PHE A 287 1.12 -11.64 -9.00
N ALA A 288 0.48 -12.25 -8.01
CA ALA A 288 0.29 -13.69 -7.91
C ALA A 288 -0.77 -14.22 -8.88
N GLY A 289 -0.61 -15.48 -9.30
CA GLY A 289 -1.54 -16.19 -10.15
C GLY A 289 -0.81 -17.05 -11.18
N ARG A 290 -0.72 -18.35 -10.94
CA ARG A 290 -0.01 -19.32 -11.82
C ARG A 290 -0.50 -19.34 -13.27
N SER A 291 -1.75 -18.95 -13.53
CA SER A 291 -2.33 -18.87 -14.88
C SER A 291 -1.95 -17.59 -15.64
N LYS A 292 -1.42 -16.58 -14.98
CA LYS A 292 -1.01 -15.32 -15.60
C LYS A 292 0.25 -15.52 -16.44
N LYS A 293 0.30 -14.91 -17.62
CA LYS A 293 1.47 -14.98 -18.51
C LYS A 293 2.15 -13.63 -18.54
N ALA A 294 3.39 -13.56 -18.07
CA ALA A 294 4.23 -12.39 -18.30
C ALA A 294 5.07 -12.58 -19.58
N GLY A 295 5.29 -11.51 -20.31
CA GLY A 295 6.24 -11.54 -21.44
C GLY A 295 7.67 -11.77 -20.92
N LYS A 296 8.38 -12.74 -21.48
CA LYS A 296 9.77 -13.02 -21.09
C LYS A 296 10.66 -11.76 -21.17
N GLU A 297 10.47 -10.95 -22.21
CA GLU A 297 11.19 -9.69 -22.41
C GLU A 297 11.00 -8.74 -21.21
N LEU A 298 9.77 -8.60 -20.69
CA LEU A 298 9.49 -7.75 -19.55
C LEU A 298 10.27 -8.22 -18.31
N VAL A 299 10.23 -9.52 -18.02
CA VAL A 299 10.93 -10.12 -16.86
C VAL A 299 12.45 -9.90 -16.98
N ASP A 300 13.01 -10.07 -18.16
CA ASP A 300 14.46 -9.88 -18.40
C ASP A 300 14.88 -8.41 -18.22
N ILE A 301 14.08 -7.45 -18.69
CA ILE A 301 14.35 -6.02 -18.48
C ILE A 301 14.18 -5.66 -17.00
N MET A 302 13.16 -6.18 -16.32
CA MET A 302 12.98 -5.98 -14.88
C MET A 302 14.18 -6.50 -14.09
N LYS A 303 14.68 -7.71 -14.39
CA LYS A 303 15.90 -8.26 -13.78
C LYS A 303 17.09 -7.33 -13.96
N ASN A 304 17.28 -6.78 -15.16
CA ASN A 304 18.37 -5.85 -15.43
C ASN A 304 18.20 -4.55 -14.64
N TYR A 305 17.01 -3.98 -14.61
CA TYR A 305 16.71 -2.78 -13.84
C TYR A 305 16.95 -2.96 -12.33
N MET A 306 16.45 -4.05 -11.76
CA MET A 306 16.63 -4.38 -10.34
C MET A 306 18.10 -4.54 -9.96
N ALA A 307 18.96 -5.02 -10.89
CA ALA A 307 20.39 -5.19 -10.66
C ALA A 307 21.18 -3.91 -10.86
N ASN A 308 20.92 -3.19 -11.95
CA ASN A 308 21.78 -2.12 -12.45
C ASN A 308 21.22 -0.72 -12.21
N LYS A 309 19.95 -0.61 -11.76
CA LYS A 309 19.25 0.68 -11.54
C LYS A 309 19.11 1.50 -12.83
N THR A 310 19.28 0.84 -13.98
CA THR A 310 19.17 1.45 -15.33
C THR A 310 18.31 0.57 -16.23
N PHE A 311 17.71 1.19 -17.23
CA PHE A 311 17.04 0.51 -18.33
C PHE A 311 17.47 1.11 -19.67
N SER A 312 17.41 0.31 -20.74
CA SER A 312 17.97 0.72 -22.03
C SER A 312 16.90 1.18 -22.99
N ARG A 313 17.25 2.24 -23.74
CA ARG A 313 16.56 2.66 -24.93
C ARG A 313 17.55 2.60 -26.11
N GLY A 314 17.49 1.52 -26.90
CA GLY A 314 18.51 1.28 -27.92
C GLY A 314 19.90 1.19 -27.28
N ALA A 315 20.80 2.11 -27.67
CA ALA A 315 22.15 2.19 -27.11
C ALA A 315 22.26 3.05 -25.84
N GLU A 316 21.24 3.84 -25.50
CA GLU A 316 21.24 4.74 -24.35
C GLU A 316 20.78 4.02 -23.10
N GLN A 317 21.51 4.17 -21.98
CA GLN A 317 21.12 3.71 -20.66
C GLN A 317 20.52 4.87 -19.86
N ILE A 318 19.29 4.69 -19.40
CA ILE A 318 18.56 5.68 -18.62
C ILE A 318 18.55 5.21 -17.17
N PRO A 319 19.01 6.04 -16.22
CA PRO A 319 18.91 5.71 -14.80
C PRO A 319 17.46 5.79 -14.34
N GLY A 320 17.09 4.96 -13.36
CA GLY A 320 15.78 4.99 -12.71
C GLY A 320 15.94 4.77 -11.22
N GLU A 321 15.08 5.41 -10.44
CA GLU A 321 15.15 5.38 -8.96
C GLU A 321 13.95 4.69 -8.32
N ALA A 322 12.98 4.30 -9.14
CA ALA A 322 11.75 3.68 -8.64
C ALA A 322 12.03 2.36 -7.90
N SER A 323 11.41 2.23 -6.76
CA SER A 323 11.29 0.97 -6.02
C SER A 323 10.19 0.12 -6.64
N LEU A 324 10.41 -1.20 -6.76
CA LEU A 324 9.43 -2.14 -7.28
C LEU A 324 8.81 -2.95 -6.14
N VAL A 325 7.49 -2.97 -6.10
CA VAL A 325 6.72 -3.71 -5.10
C VAL A 325 5.86 -4.76 -5.78
N PHE A 326 5.91 -5.98 -5.30
CA PHE A 326 5.17 -7.10 -5.84
C PHE A 326 4.20 -7.62 -4.77
N VAL A 327 2.90 -7.42 -4.98
CA VAL A 327 1.86 -7.79 -4.04
C VAL A 327 0.98 -8.89 -4.63
N GLY A 328 0.78 -9.96 -3.86
CA GLY A 328 -0.01 -11.08 -4.33
C GLY A 328 -0.72 -11.85 -3.22
N ASN A 329 -1.69 -12.66 -3.62
CA ASN A 329 -2.40 -13.55 -2.71
C ASN A 329 -1.85 -14.96 -2.82
N THR A 330 -1.69 -15.64 -1.66
CA THR A 330 -1.40 -17.08 -1.61
C THR A 330 -2.70 -17.87 -1.70
N ASP A 331 -2.64 -19.04 -2.33
CA ASP A 331 -3.77 -19.97 -2.43
C ASP A 331 -3.78 -20.97 -1.27
N HIS A 332 -2.64 -21.20 -0.63
CA HIS A 332 -2.44 -22.15 0.46
C HIS A 332 -1.87 -21.48 1.71
N ASP A 333 -1.99 -22.17 2.84
CA ASP A 333 -1.32 -21.81 4.08
C ASP A 333 0.18 -22.16 4.05
N VAL A 334 0.94 -21.65 5.00
CA VAL A 334 2.40 -21.82 5.07
C VAL A 334 2.83 -23.30 5.15
N PRO A 335 2.22 -24.16 6.02
CA PRO A 335 2.58 -25.57 6.06
C PRO A 335 2.37 -26.30 4.73
N THR A 336 1.26 -26.03 4.05
CA THR A 336 0.96 -26.64 2.74
C THR A 336 1.95 -26.18 1.68
N MET A 337 2.25 -24.86 1.61
CA MET A 337 3.25 -24.31 0.71
C MET A 337 4.63 -24.97 0.96
N LEU A 338 5.06 -25.06 2.22
CA LEU A 338 6.35 -25.67 2.58
C LEU A 338 6.37 -27.19 2.36
N LYS A 339 5.23 -27.88 2.44
CA LYS A 339 5.16 -29.33 2.18
C LYS A 339 5.27 -29.66 0.69
N HIS A 340 4.61 -28.89 -0.17
CA HIS A 340 4.41 -29.23 -1.57
C HIS A 340 5.18 -28.33 -2.56
N SER A 341 5.66 -27.18 -2.12
CA SER A 341 6.34 -26.21 -2.98
C SER A 341 7.29 -25.32 -2.16
N ASP A 342 7.13 -24.02 -2.28
CA ASP A 342 7.91 -22.98 -1.59
C ASP A 342 7.01 -21.74 -1.34
N LEU A 343 7.51 -20.76 -0.61
CA LEU A 343 6.73 -19.56 -0.28
C LEU A 343 6.52 -18.59 -1.46
N PHE A 344 7.11 -18.84 -2.62
CA PHE A 344 6.87 -18.11 -3.87
C PHE A 344 5.90 -18.82 -4.82
N GLU A 345 5.31 -19.95 -4.42
CA GLU A 345 4.50 -20.80 -5.28
C GLU A 345 3.34 -20.08 -6.00
N ALA A 346 2.84 -19.00 -5.41
CA ALA A 346 1.75 -18.22 -5.99
C ALA A 346 2.17 -17.39 -7.21
N LEU A 347 3.48 -17.24 -7.47
CA LEU A 347 3.97 -16.43 -8.58
C LEU A 347 3.74 -17.11 -9.94
N PRO A 348 3.50 -16.33 -11.00
CA PRO A 348 3.54 -16.84 -12.37
C PRO A 348 4.90 -17.49 -12.67
N PRO A 349 4.95 -18.57 -13.47
CA PRO A 349 6.19 -19.32 -13.74
C PRO A 349 7.36 -18.47 -14.25
N GLN A 350 7.06 -17.39 -14.99
CA GLN A 350 8.08 -16.49 -15.53
C GLN A 350 8.78 -15.65 -14.46
N TYR A 351 8.10 -15.38 -13.33
CA TYR A 351 8.65 -14.66 -12.19
C TYR A 351 9.18 -15.59 -11.09
N HIS A 352 8.84 -16.88 -11.16
CA HIS A 352 9.41 -17.94 -10.33
C HIS A 352 10.80 -18.36 -10.87
N ASP A 353 11.61 -17.36 -11.16
CA ASP A 353 12.96 -17.44 -11.73
C ASP A 353 13.97 -17.09 -10.65
N PRO A 354 14.91 -18.00 -10.29
CA PRO A 354 15.89 -17.73 -9.22
C PRO A 354 16.66 -16.43 -9.42
N ALA A 355 16.96 -16.06 -10.66
CA ALA A 355 17.67 -14.82 -10.96
C ALA A 355 16.81 -13.58 -10.73
N PHE A 356 15.49 -13.66 -10.94
CA PHE A 356 14.55 -12.60 -10.60
C PHE A 356 14.39 -12.49 -9.08
N LEU A 357 14.11 -13.60 -8.41
CA LEU A 357 13.85 -13.65 -6.98
C LEU A 357 15.06 -13.21 -6.15
N ASP A 358 16.29 -13.56 -6.56
CA ASP A 358 17.51 -13.15 -5.86
C ASP A 358 17.75 -11.62 -5.85
N ARG A 359 16.98 -10.85 -6.63
CA ARG A 359 17.00 -9.38 -6.65
C ARG A 359 15.97 -8.73 -5.73
N ILE A 360 15.15 -9.54 -5.07
CA ILE A 360 14.22 -9.07 -4.04
C ILE A 360 15.01 -8.80 -2.75
N HIS A 361 14.92 -7.59 -2.22
CA HIS A 361 15.64 -7.19 -1.01
C HIS A 361 15.00 -7.73 0.26
N ALA A 362 13.67 -7.76 0.30
CA ALA A 362 12.92 -8.28 1.45
C ALA A 362 11.63 -8.98 1.02
N TYR A 363 11.24 -10.01 1.78
CA TYR A 363 9.96 -10.68 1.68
C TYR A 363 9.14 -10.39 2.93
N ILE A 364 8.01 -9.70 2.77
CA ILE A 364 7.05 -9.43 3.84
C ILE A 364 6.10 -10.63 3.96
N PRO A 365 6.04 -11.32 5.10
CA PRO A 365 5.15 -12.44 5.33
C PRO A 365 3.70 -11.96 5.52
N GLY A 366 2.94 -11.88 4.43
CA GLY A 366 1.57 -11.37 4.45
C GLY A 366 0.60 -12.22 5.29
N TRP A 367 0.97 -13.46 5.62
CA TRP A 367 0.21 -14.33 6.53
C TRP A 367 0.35 -13.98 8.02
N GLU A 368 1.28 -13.11 8.40
CA GLU A 368 1.38 -12.59 9.77
C GLU A 368 0.39 -11.43 10.04
N PHE A 369 -0.32 -10.96 9.03
CA PHE A 369 -1.35 -9.94 9.19
C PHE A 369 -2.74 -10.54 9.27
N GLU A 370 -3.53 -10.04 10.20
CA GLU A 370 -4.96 -10.33 10.24
C GLU A 370 -5.71 -9.66 9.07
N GLN A 371 -6.89 -10.19 8.77
CA GLN A 371 -7.80 -9.51 7.84
C GLN A 371 -8.27 -8.20 8.44
N ILE A 372 -8.18 -7.13 7.64
CA ILE A 372 -8.57 -5.80 8.09
C ILE A 372 -10.07 -5.73 8.35
N ARG A 373 -10.42 -5.23 9.53
CA ARG A 373 -11.78 -4.95 9.98
C ARG A 373 -11.93 -3.44 10.20
N SER A 374 -13.18 -2.97 10.26
CA SER A 374 -13.48 -1.54 10.42
C SER A 374 -12.88 -0.92 11.69
N GLU A 375 -12.86 -1.68 12.79
CA GLU A 375 -12.27 -1.23 14.06
C GLU A 375 -10.74 -1.04 14.02
N MET A 376 -10.07 -1.59 13.02
CA MET A 376 -8.62 -1.42 12.84
C MET A 376 -8.23 -0.09 12.22
N PHE A 377 -9.19 0.70 11.74
CA PHE A 377 -8.92 2.06 11.30
C PHE A 377 -8.94 3.02 12.49
N THR A 378 -8.07 4.04 12.43
CA THR A 378 -7.96 5.03 13.50
C THR A 378 -8.94 6.17 13.31
N ASP A 379 -9.46 6.68 14.42
CA ASP A 379 -10.17 7.96 14.54
C ASP A 379 -9.28 9.07 15.11
N GLY A 380 -8.01 8.75 15.39
CA GLY A 380 -6.99 9.66 15.92
C GLY A 380 -6.36 10.58 14.86
N TYR A 381 -5.41 11.37 15.33
CA TYR A 381 -4.64 12.29 14.50
C TYR A 381 -3.40 11.61 13.91
N GLY A 382 -3.16 11.83 12.62
CA GLY A 382 -1.95 11.41 11.92
C GLY A 382 -1.45 12.51 10.99
N PHE A 383 -0.26 12.36 10.45
CA PHE A 383 0.23 13.28 9.42
C PHE A 383 -0.72 13.34 8.24
N VAL A 384 -0.90 14.52 7.68
CA VAL A 384 -1.48 14.64 6.33
C VAL A 384 -0.61 13.81 5.40
N VAL A 385 -1.25 12.89 4.68
CA VAL A 385 -0.55 11.91 3.84
C VAL A 385 0.38 12.56 2.83
N ASP A 386 -0.03 13.68 2.25
CA ASP A 386 0.78 14.42 1.30
C ASP A 386 2.04 15.03 1.94
N TYR A 387 1.94 15.58 3.16
CA TYR A 387 3.10 16.05 3.90
C TYR A 387 4.09 14.93 4.19
N LEU A 388 3.59 13.80 4.72
CA LEU A 388 4.45 12.66 5.01
C LEU A 388 5.11 12.11 3.72
N ALA A 389 4.37 12.05 2.61
CA ALA A 389 4.89 11.59 1.34
C ALA A 389 6.04 12.48 0.81
N GLU A 390 5.91 13.82 0.91
CA GLU A 390 6.98 14.74 0.51
C GLU A 390 8.22 14.60 1.42
N VAL A 391 8.02 14.44 2.74
CA VAL A 391 9.12 14.19 3.66
C VAL A 391 9.83 12.88 3.31
N LEU A 392 9.09 11.79 3.07
CA LEU A 392 9.68 10.50 2.70
C LEU A 392 10.41 10.57 1.37
N HIS A 393 9.87 11.30 0.38
CA HIS A 393 10.53 11.54 -0.89
C HIS A 393 11.91 12.18 -0.70
N ASN A 394 12.00 13.22 0.11
CA ASN A 394 13.27 13.93 0.37
C ASN A 394 14.25 13.10 1.21
N LEU A 395 13.77 12.26 2.12
CA LEU A 395 14.62 11.32 2.86
C LEU A 395 15.28 10.24 1.96
N ARG A 396 14.82 10.05 0.70
CA ARG A 396 15.45 9.15 -0.27
C ARG A 396 16.88 9.54 -0.61
N ASP A 397 17.23 10.83 -0.45
CA ASP A 397 18.59 11.35 -0.72
C ASP A 397 19.60 10.96 0.35
N LEU A 398 19.14 10.54 1.52
CA LEU A 398 20.00 10.13 2.63
C LEU A 398 20.35 8.64 2.51
N ASP A 399 21.51 8.27 3.03
CA ASP A 399 21.96 6.87 3.13
C ASP A 399 22.24 6.50 4.59
N TYR A 400 21.46 5.56 5.11
CA TYR A 400 21.61 5.03 6.47
C TYR A 400 22.01 3.55 6.48
N SER A 401 22.41 3.00 5.34
CA SER A 401 22.70 1.58 5.14
C SER A 401 23.81 1.04 6.05
N ASP A 402 24.70 1.89 6.53
CA ASP A 402 25.86 1.54 7.36
C ASP A 402 25.75 2.00 8.82
N ARG A 403 24.60 2.56 9.23
CA ARG A 403 24.41 3.09 10.61
C ARG A 403 24.47 2.01 11.70
N PHE A 404 24.32 0.74 11.38
CA PHE A 404 24.51 -0.35 12.34
C PHE A 404 25.98 -0.75 12.56
N ASN A 405 26.88 -0.45 11.64
CA ASN A 405 28.29 -0.90 11.67
C ASN A 405 29.05 -0.55 12.96
N PRO A 406 28.81 0.59 13.65
CA PRO A 406 29.45 0.86 14.93
C PRO A 406 29.11 -0.14 16.03
N TYR A 407 27.97 -0.81 15.93
CA TYR A 407 27.43 -1.68 16.98
C TYR A 407 27.36 -3.15 16.59
N PHE A 408 27.21 -3.46 15.30
CA PHE A 408 26.95 -4.80 14.80
C PHE A 408 27.70 -5.05 13.49
N GLU A 409 28.12 -6.29 13.28
CA GLU A 409 28.78 -6.75 12.07
C GLU A 409 27.98 -7.92 11.47
N LEU A 410 27.69 -7.85 10.17
CA LEU A 410 27.01 -8.93 9.45
C LEU A 410 27.97 -10.09 9.18
N SER A 411 27.47 -11.32 9.20
CA SER A 411 28.24 -12.52 8.87
C SER A 411 29.00 -12.37 7.54
N SER A 412 30.24 -12.84 7.53
CA SER A 412 31.08 -12.86 6.33
C SER A 412 30.58 -13.84 5.27
N SER A 413 29.76 -14.84 5.65
CA SER A 413 29.16 -15.81 4.75
C SER A 413 28.10 -15.21 3.82
N LEU A 414 27.54 -14.06 4.17
CA LEU A 414 26.52 -13.37 3.37
C LEU A 414 27.09 -12.86 2.05
N SER A 415 26.39 -13.14 0.96
CA SER A 415 26.74 -12.61 -0.36
C SER A 415 26.55 -11.08 -0.44
N THR A 416 27.14 -10.46 -1.46
CA THR A 416 26.96 -9.02 -1.70
C THR A 416 25.47 -8.64 -1.83
N ARG A 417 24.66 -9.47 -2.49
CA ARG A 417 23.22 -9.23 -2.66
C ARG A 417 22.45 -9.38 -1.35
N ASP A 418 22.84 -10.34 -0.51
CA ASP A 418 22.22 -10.51 0.80
C ASP A 418 22.51 -9.28 1.67
N LYS A 419 23.76 -8.81 1.68
CA LYS A 419 24.15 -7.59 2.38
C LYS A 419 23.44 -6.35 1.84
N ASP A 420 23.29 -6.22 0.51
CA ASP A 420 22.56 -5.10 -0.10
C ASP A 420 21.08 -5.10 0.30
N GLY A 421 20.41 -6.26 0.25
CA GLY A 421 19.02 -6.41 0.70
C GLY A 421 18.82 -6.04 2.17
N ILE A 422 19.70 -6.51 3.04
CA ILE A 422 19.68 -6.19 4.48
C ILE A 422 19.91 -4.69 4.70
N ARG A 423 20.94 -4.10 4.08
CA ARG A 423 21.30 -2.71 4.22
C ARG A 423 20.21 -1.75 3.76
N LYS A 424 19.59 -2.04 2.61
CA LYS A 424 18.47 -1.22 2.09
C LYS A 424 17.24 -1.30 2.98
N THR A 425 16.87 -2.50 3.41
CA THR A 425 15.74 -2.69 4.33
C THR A 425 16.00 -1.95 5.65
N PHE A 426 17.19 -2.09 6.20
CA PHE A 426 17.61 -1.41 7.42
C PHE A 426 17.63 0.13 7.24
N SER A 427 18.21 0.64 6.15
CA SER A 427 18.24 2.07 5.83
C SER A 427 16.83 2.65 5.77
N GLY A 428 15.91 1.98 5.09
CA GLY A 428 14.52 2.42 5.01
C GLY A 428 13.83 2.47 6.37
N LEU A 429 13.99 1.43 7.19
CA LEU A 429 13.46 1.41 8.57
C LEU A 429 14.08 2.51 9.44
N MET A 430 15.39 2.75 9.32
CA MET A 430 16.07 3.83 10.04
C MET A 430 15.51 5.20 9.65
N LYS A 431 15.31 5.47 8.36
CA LYS A 431 14.74 6.73 7.87
C LYS A 431 13.32 6.96 8.39
N LEU A 432 12.52 5.90 8.51
CA LEU A 432 11.16 5.97 9.05
C LEU A 432 11.15 6.19 10.56
N VAL A 433 11.93 5.41 11.31
CA VAL A 433 11.86 5.38 12.78
C VAL A 433 12.80 6.39 13.42
N TYR A 434 13.98 6.60 12.84
CA TYR A 434 15.03 7.52 13.31
C TYR A 434 15.53 8.42 12.18
N PRO A 435 14.71 9.37 11.71
CA PRO A 435 15.01 10.17 10.52
C PRO A 435 16.25 11.05 10.65
N SER A 436 16.75 11.30 11.88
CA SER A 436 18.06 11.94 12.10
C SER A 436 19.26 11.05 11.76
N GLY A 437 19.04 9.73 11.61
CA GLY A 437 20.10 8.73 11.45
C GLY A 437 20.83 8.39 12.73
N GLU A 438 20.38 8.91 13.89
CA GLU A 438 20.97 8.66 15.21
C GLU A 438 20.08 7.73 16.02
N ALA A 439 20.65 6.61 16.47
CA ALA A 439 19.97 5.65 17.33
C ALA A 439 20.99 4.82 18.12
N SER A 440 20.60 4.37 19.31
CA SER A 440 21.42 3.50 20.15
C SER A 440 21.47 2.06 19.62
N ALA A 441 22.43 1.26 20.10
CA ALA A 441 22.53 -0.15 19.75
C ALA A 441 21.23 -0.95 20.01
N GLU A 442 20.56 -0.66 21.12
CA GLU A 442 19.30 -1.35 21.48
C GLU A 442 18.14 -0.94 20.56
N GLN A 443 18.12 0.29 20.09
CA GLN A 443 17.14 0.79 19.13
C GLN A 443 17.38 0.26 17.72
N ILE A 444 18.63 0.12 17.32
CA ILE A 444 19.04 -0.40 16.00
C ILE A 444 18.79 -1.91 15.87
N LYS A 445 19.01 -2.68 16.93
CA LYS A 445 18.96 -4.13 16.94
C LYS A 445 17.66 -4.75 16.39
N PRO A 446 16.44 -4.31 16.80
CA PRO A 446 15.19 -4.87 16.26
C PRO A 446 15.01 -4.57 14.76
N LEU A 447 15.43 -3.38 14.29
CA LEU A 447 15.37 -3.02 12.88
C LEU A 447 16.33 -3.86 12.04
N LEU A 448 17.56 -4.06 12.52
CA LEU A 448 18.54 -4.91 11.85
C LEU A 448 18.08 -6.36 11.78
N ARG A 449 17.52 -6.91 12.87
CA ARG A 449 16.97 -8.28 12.88
C ARG A 449 15.86 -8.45 11.86
N LEU A 450 14.93 -7.52 11.77
CA LEU A 450 13.84 -7.56 10.80
C LEU A 450 14.36 -7.47 9.36
N ALA A 451 15.36 -6.63 9.12
CA ALA A 451 16.00 -6.53 7.81
C ALA A 451 16.71 -7.83 7.39
N ILE A 452 17.42 -8.46 8.32
CA ILE A 452 18.06 -9.78 8.11
C ILE A 452 17.00 -10.84 7.82
N GLU A 453 15.92 -10.88 8.61
CA GLU A 453 14.84 -11.85 8.47
C GLU A 453 14.14 -11.74 7.10
N GLY A 454 13.82 -10.53 6.66
CA GLY A 454 13.18 -10.29 5.36
C GLY A 454 14.01 -10.79 4.19
N ARG A 455 15.33 -10.58 4.20
CA ARG A 455 16.24 -11.09 3.16
C ARG A 455 16.51 -12.59 3.32
N LYS A 456 16.64 -13.10 4.54
CA LYS A 456 16.78 -14.53 4.82
C LYS A 456 15.63 -15.32 4.19
N ARG A 457 14.36 -14.87 4.38
CA ARG A 457 13.19 -15.54 3.80
C ARG A 457 13.31 -15.67 2.28
N VAL A 458 13.81 -14.66 1.58
CA VAL A 458 14.09 -14.76 0.14
C VAL A 458 15.15 -15.80 -0.15
N LYS A 459 16.29 -15.75 0.53
CA LYS A 459 17.43 -16.63 0.24
C LYS A 459 17.15 -18.10 0.55
N ASP A 460 16.48 -18.38 1.67
CA ASP A 460 16.14 -19.75 2.05
C ASP A 460 15.19 -20.40 1.04
N GLN A 461 14.20 -19.64 0.52
CA GLN A 461 13.32 -20.15 -0.52
C GLN A 461 14.02 -20.32 -1.86
N LEU A 462 15.00 -19.47 -2.18
CA LEU A 462 15.85 -19.68 -3.36
C LEU A 462 16.63 -20.99 -3.27
N CYS A 463 17.15 -21.34 -2.09
CA CYS A 463 17.83 -22.63 -1.89
C CYS A 463 16.91 -23.84 -2.04
N ARG A 464 15.58 -23.65 -1.83
CA ARG A 464 14.58 -24.70 -2.12
C ARG A 464 14.31 -24.85 -3.62
N ILE A 465 14.23 -23.72 -4.33
CA ILE A 465 13.87 -23.64 -5.77
C ILE A 465 15.06 -24.08 -6.63
N ASP A 466 16.27 -23.68 -6.25
CA ASP A 466 17.50 -23.93 -7.02
C ASP A 466 18.52 -24.69 -6.17
N THR A 467 18.66 -25.97 -6.44
CA THR A 467 19.58 -26.88 -5.73
C THR A 467 21.06 -26.54 -5.90
N THR A 468 21.40 -25.66 -6.85
CA THR A 468 22.79 -25.17 -7.02
C THR A 468 23.15 -24.08 -6.02
N MET A 469 22.15 -23.48 -5.35
CA MET A 469 22.38 -22.49 -4.31
C MET A 469 22.67 -23.14 -2.96
N THR A 470 23.68 -22.62 -2.27
CA THR A 470 24.05 -23.09 -0.94
C THR A 470 23.35 -22.28 0.15
N PRO A 471 22.84 -22.93 1.21
CA PRO A 471 22.36 -22.24 2.40
C PRO A 471 23.43 -21.33 3.00
N VAL A 472 22.99 -20.19 3.54
CA VAL A 472 23.85 -19.16 4.12
C VAL A 472 23.42 -18.90 5.56
N ASP A 473 24.37 -18.72 6.47
CA ASP A 473 24.07 -18.36 7.86
C ASP A 473 23.76 -16.86 7.97
N PHE A 474 22.50 -16.55 8.19
CA PHE A 474 22.01 -15.19 8.43
C PHE A 474 22.20 -14.82 9.90
N ALA A 475 23.41 -14.40 10.22
CA ALA A 475 23.83 -14.01 11.55
C ALA A 475 24.48 -12.63 11.57
N TYR A 476 24.51 -12.04 12.75
CA TYR A 476 25.28 -10.83 13.05
C TYR A 476 25.99 -10.98 14.39
N THR A 477 27.09 -10.27 14.59
CA THR A 477 27.82 -10.21 15.86
C THR A 477 27.72 -8.81 16.44
N LYS A 478 27.74 -8.68 17.78
CA LYS A 478 27.91 -7.39 18.44
C LYS A 478 29.37 -6.96 18.33
N SER A 479 29.65 -5.72 18.03
CA SER A 479 31.02 -5.20 17.96
C SER A 479 31.79 -5.50 19.23
N GLY A 480 32.97 -6.13 19.07
CA GLY A 480 33.80 -6.61 20.20
C GLY A 480 33.38 -7.96 20.76
N SER A 481 32.44 -8.69 20.16
CA SER A 481 32.06 -10.06 20.51
C SER A 481 32.38 -10.99 19.33
N GLU A 482 32.78 -12.21 19.61
CA GLU A 482 32.96 -13.27 18.60
C GLU A 482 31.74 -14.20 18.48
N ILE A 483 30.71 -13.98 19.32
CA ILE A 483 29.55 -14.87 19.39
C ILE A 483 28.51 -14.40 18.34
N PRO A 484 28.25 -15.19 17.29
CA PRO A 484 27.25 -14.86 16.30
C PRO A 484 25.83 -15.04 16.87
N ILE A 485 24.93 -14.17 16.48
CA ILE A 485 23.51 -14.23 16.78
C ILE A 485 22.79 -14.56 15.47
N THR A 486 22.34 -15.81 15.34
CA THR A 486 21.59 -16.28 14.16
C THR A 486 20.18 -15.75 14.20
N VAL A 487 19.68 -15.26 13.06
CA VAL A 487 18.30 -14.83 12.87
C VAL A 487 17.51 -15.95 12.20
N LYS A 488 16.35 -16.27 12.76
CA LYS A 488 15.41 -17.24 12.21
C LYS A 488 14.12 -16.55 11.81
N THR A 489 13.48 -17.04 10.76
CA THR A 489 12.11 -16.64 10.39
C THR A 489 11.10 -17.39 11.26
N PHE A 490 9.87 -16.90 11.35
CA PHE A 490 8.83 -17.60 12.10
C PHE A 490 8.48 -18.95 11.46
N GLU A 491 8.44 -19.01 10.14
CA GLU A 491 8.18 -20.24 9.40
C GLU A 491 9.25 -21.31 9.69
N GLU A 492 10.51 -20.90 9.87
CA GLU A 492 11.60 -21.81 10.27
C GLU A 492 11.44 -22.30 11.71
N ILE A 493 10.92 -21.46 12.60
CA ILE A 493 10.69 -21.81 14.02
C ILE A 493 9.48 -22.72 14.15
N ASP A 494 8.36 -22.38 13.49
CA ASP A 494 7.08 -23.08 13.62
C ASP A 494 7.06 -24.41 12.85
N TYR A 495 7.73 -24.45 11.69
CA TYR A 495 7.74 -25.61 10.79
C TYR A 495 9.16 -26.11 10.43
N PRO A 496 10.04 -26.39 11.40
CA PRO A 496 11.47 -26.65 11.12
C PRO A 496 11.71 -27.86 10.21
N LYS A 497 10.87 -28.88 10.29
CA LYS A 497 10.98 -30.08 9.44
C LYS A 497 10.58 -29.81 7.98
N LEU A 498 9.58 -28.95 7.75
CA LEU A 498 9.10 -28.60 6.41
C LEU A 498 9.96 -27.51 5.77
N TYR A 499 10.46 -26.58 6.57
CA TYR A 499 11.21 -25.41 6.09
C TYR A 499 12.48 -25.78 5.33
N TRP A 500 13.20 -26.81 5.78
CA TRP A 500 14.48 -27.27 5.18
C TRP A 500 14.34 -28.50 4.29
N ARG A 501 13.10 -29.00 4.09
CA ARG A 501 12.85 -30.16 3.21
C ARG A 501 13.13 -29.77 1.76
N GLN A 502 14.04 -30.50 1.08
CA GLN A 502 14.17 -30.44 -0.37
C GLN A 502 13.10 -31.32 -1.00
N HIS A 503 12.41 -30.83 -2.03
CA HIS A 503 11.50 -31.66 -2.81
C HIS A 503 12.31 -32.70 -3.60
N THR A 504 12.19 -33.96 -3.22
CA THR A 504 12.56 -35.09 -4.06
C THR A 504 11.26 -35.66 -4.62
N ASP A 505 11.22 -35.93 -5.93
CA ASP A 505 10.03 -36.43 -6.65
C ASP A 505 9.48 -37.78 -6.15
N ASP A 506 10.06 -38.38 -5.13
CA ASP A 506 9.78 -39.73 -4.64
C ASP A 506 8.92 -39.82 -3.37
N ASP A 507 8.38 -38.73 -2.85
CA ASP A 507 7.67 -38.71 -1.54
C ASP A 507 6.13 -38.72 -1.67
N GLU A 508 5.55 -39.74 -2.32
CA GLU A 508 4.13 -40.15 -2.15
C GLU A 508 3.94 -41.10 -0.95
N SER A 509 4.62 -40.93 0.16
CA SER A 509 4.33 -41.68 1.39
C SER A 509 3.55 -40.83 2.38
N ASP A 510 2.32 -41.16 2.47
CA ASP A 510 1.25 -40.76 3.38
C ASP A 510 1.71 -40.82 4.86
N GLU A 511 2.16 -39.71 5.44
CA GLU A 511 2.18 -39.55 6.88
C GLU A 511 1.16 -38.47 7.27
N THR A 512 0.06 -38.93 7.79
CA THR A 512 -0.97 -38.11 8.45
C THR A 512 -0.33 -37.13 9.46
N ILE A 513 -0.54 -35.85 9.22
CA ILE A 513 -0.19 -34.78 10.16
C ILE A 513 -1.01 -35.00 11.43
N PRO A 514 -0.41 -35.05 12.63
CA PRO A 514 -1.20 -35.00 13.85
C PRO A 514 -1.98 -33.69 13.89
N GLU A 515 -3.30 -33.78 14.04
CA GLU A 515 -4.14 -32.61 14.30
C GLU A 515 -3.55 -31.83 15.49
N GLY A 516 -3.25 -30.54 15.23
CA GLY A 516 -2.66 -29.67 16.23
C GLY A 516 -3.55 -29.55 17.46
N VAL A 517 -3.01 -29.92 18.59
CA VAL A 517 -3.58 -29.69 19.91
C VAL A 517 -3.65 -28.18 20.12
N LEU A 518 -4.86 -27.63 20.10
CA LEU A 518 -5.13 -26.28 20.60
C LEU A 518 -4.75 -26.24 22.08
N PRO A 519 -4.12 -25.19 22.59
CA PRO A 519 -3.86 -25.06 24.01
C PRO A 519 -5.19 -25.01 24.77
N GLU A 520 -5.37 -25.96 25.71
CA GLU A 520 -6.49 -26.00 26.61
C GLU A 520 -6.53 -24.72 27.46
N ALA A 521 -7.63 -23.98 27.38
CA ALA A 521 -7.93 -22.94 28.34
C ALA A 521 -8.24 -23.56 29.69
N GLU A 522 -7.56 -23.13 30.75
CA GLU A 522 -7.81 -23.55 32.13
C GLU A 522 -9.26 -23.27 32.51
N GLU A 523 -10.04 -24.35 32.70
CA GLU A 523 -11.38 -24.31 33.28
C GLU A 523 -11.29 -24.03 34.78
N GLN A 524 -11.76 -22.86 35.20
CA GLN A 524 -12.13 -22.62 36.60
C GLN A 524 -13.45 -23.34 36.91
N GLN A 525 -13.37 -24.28 37.84
CA GLN A 525 -14.50 -25.03 38.39
C GLN A 525 -15.50 -24.13 39.12
N THR A 526 -16.77 -24.23 38.78
CA THR A 526 -17.91 -23.91 39.66
C THR A 526 -19.00 -24.99 39.59
N PRO A 527 -19.81 -25.20 40.62
CA PRO A 527 -20.28 -26.52 41.00
C PRO A 527 -21.58 -26.97 40.33
N GLN A 528 -21.77 -28.29 40.41
CA GLN A 528 -22.88 -29.11 39.90
C GLN A 528 -24.27 -28.64 40.32
N ALA A 529 -25.21 -28.65 39.37
CA ALA A 529 -26.63 -28.89 39.64
C ALA A 529 -27.08 -30.03 38.71
N GLU A 530 -27.67 -31.05 39.32
CA GLU A 530 -28.28 -32.21 38.67
C GLU A 530 -29.49 -31.79 37.85
N GLU A 531 -29.67 -32.34 36.62
CA GLU A 531 -30.98 -32.70 36.11
C GLU A 531 -30.95 -33.62 34.88
N ASN A 532 -31.94 -34.45 34.82
CA ASN A 532 -32.30 -35.65 34.10
C ASN A 532 -32.21 -35.66 32.55
N PRO A 533 -32.20 -36.85 31.93
CA PRO A 533 -31.97 -37.05 30.51
C PRO A 533 -33.23 -36.90 29.66
N THR A 534 -33.18 -36.07 28.64
CA THR A 534 -34.20 -36.04 27.60
C THR A 534 -33.57 -36.38 26.25
N ALA A 535 -34.27 -37.24 25.52
CA ALA A 535 -33.95 -37.94 24.29
C ALA A 535 -33.07 -37.22 23.27
N ALA A 536 -32.07 -37.93 22.78
CA ALA A 536 -31.21 -37.54 21.65
C ALA A 536 -31.99 -37.35 20.35
N GLN A 537 -32.02 -36.14 19.84
CA GLN A 537 -32.39 -35.88 18.44
C GLN A 537 -31.20 -36.20 17.51
N PRO A 538 -31.43 -36.77 16.32
CA PRO A 538 -30.36 -37.09 15.38
C PRO A 538 -29.67 -35.82 14.91
N THR A 539 -28.35 -35.76 15.02
CA THR A 539 -27.50 -34.68 14.54
C THR A 539 -27.45 -34.70 13.00
N LEU A 540 -28.13 -33.76 12.39
CA LEU A 540 -28.06 -33.51 10.94
C LEU A 540 -26.63 -33.17 10.51
N SER A 541 -26.22 -33.69 9.36
CA SER A 541 -24.95 -33.36 8.73
C SER A 541 -24.86 -31.85 8.39
N PRO A 542 -23.66 -31.28 8.19
CA PRO A 542 -23.52 -29.88 7.81
C PRO A 542 -24.30 -29.48 6.54
N LEU A 543 -24.48 -30.42 5.64
CA LEU A 543 -25.25 -30.25 4.40
C LEU A 543 -26.76 -30.18 4.69
N GLU A 544 -27.28 -31.10 5.50
CA GLU A 544 -28.68 -31.13 5.92
C GLU A 544 -29.06 -29.91 6.78
N ARG A 545 -28.13 -29.38 7.59
CA ARG A 545 -28.34 -28.12 8.32
C ARG A 545 -28.46 -26.92 7.38
N LYS A 546 -27.67 -26.86 6.29
CA LYS A 546 -27.78 -25.79 5.29
C LYS A 546 -29.08 -25.87 4.51
N GLN A 547 -29.51 -27.08 4.13
CA GLN A 547 -30.77 -27.29 3.43
C GLN A 547 -32.00 -27.02 4.30
N ALA A 548 -31.94 -27.32 5.61
CA ALA A 548 -33.01 -27.02 6.55
C ALA A 548 -33.21 -25.50 6.80
N LEU A 549 -32.21 -24.66 6.48
CA LEU A 549 -32.29 -23.21 6.58
C LEU A 549 -32.82 -22.54 5.29
N ALA A 550 -32.87 -23.27 4.18
CA ALA A 550 -33.41 -22.77 2.93
C ALA A 550 -34.95 -22.80 2.95
N LYS A 551 -35.58 -21.65 3.11
CA LYS A 551 -37.05 -21.52 3.01
C LYS A 551 -37.40 -20.98 1.65
N PRO A 552 -38.41 -21.56 0.94
CA PRO A 552 -38.93 -20.94 -0.26
C PRO A 552 -39.44 -19.53 0.07
N GLY A 553 -39.02 -18.55 -0.69
CA GLY A 553 -39.44 -17.16 -0.47
C GLY A 553 -38.98 -16.27 -1.61
N GLU A 554 -39.73 -15.23 -1.85
CA GLU A 554 -39.43 -14.19 -2.84
C GLU A 554 -38.59 -13.10 -2.13
N VAL A 555 -37.47 -12.71 -2.74
CA VAL A 555 -36.59 -11.65 -2.24
C VAL A 555 -36.52 -10.56 -3.29
N THR A 556 -37.04 -9.39 -3.01
CA THR A 556 -36.92 -8.22 -3.87
C THR A 556 -35.64 -7.46 -3.53
N LEU A 557 -34.79 -7.27 -4.53
CA LEU A 557 -33.53 -6.51 -4.40
C LEU A 557 -33.68 -5.21 -5.19
N ASP A 558 -33.58 -4.07 -4.49
CA ASP A 558 -33.49 -2.76 -5.13
C ASP A 558 -32.07 -2.52 -5.69
N GLU A 559 -31.96 -1.73 -6.76
CA GLU A 559 -30.72 -1.46 -7.53
C GLU A 559 -29.49 -1.05 -6.70
N ASN A 560 -29.69 -0.55 -5.48
CA ASN A 560 -28.62 -0.07 -4.61
C ASN A 560 -28.47 -0.86 -3.30
N ASN A 561 -29.05 -2.04 -3.20
CA ASN A 561 -29.05 -2.82 -1.95
C ASN A 561 -27.71 -3.51 -1.74
N ARG A 562 -26.87 -2.97 -0.85
CA ARG A 562 -25.56 -3.53 -0.49
C ARG A 562 -25.71 -4.65 0.57
N GLY A 563 -24.88 -5.67 0.48
CA GLY A 563 -24.82 -6.75 1.46
C GLY A 563 -25.40 -8.09 1.00
N TRP A 564 -25.85 -8.18 -0.25
CA TRP A 564 -26.27 -9.42 -0.86
C TRP A 564 -25.18 -9.93 -1.82
N SER A 565 -24.54 -11.04 -1.46
CA SER A 565 -23.66 -11.75 -2.37
C SER A 565 -24.38 -12.94 -2.98
N TYR A 566 -23.91 -13.41 -4.14
CA TYR A 566 -24.41 -14.60 -4.80
C TYR A 566 -24.48 -15.81 -3.84
N ASN A 567 -23.49 -15.94 -2.99
CA ASN A 567 -23.41 -17.00 -1.99
C ASN A 567 -24.47 -16.86 -0.87
N LYS A 568 -24.84 -15.64 -0.52
CA LYS A 568 -25.86 -15.36 0.51
C LYS A 568 -27.28 -15.60 -0.04
N LEU A 569 -27.51 -15.28 -1.30
CA LEU A 569 -28.80 -15.45 -1.98
C LEU A 569 -29.05 -16.90 -2.38
N PHE A 570 -28.10 -17.52 -3.04
CA PHE A 570 -28.27 -18.82 -3.70
C PHE A 570 -27.55 -19.97 -2.97
N GLY A 571 -26.54 -19.68 -2.16
CA GLY A 571 -25.76 -20.68 -1.45
C GLY A 571 -26.59 -21.72 -0.70
N PRO A 572 -27.67 -21.36 0.05
CA PRO A 572 -28.51 -22.31 0.75
C PRO A 572 -29.27 -23.28 -0.18
N TYR A 573 -29.59 -22.83 -1.41
CA TYR A 573 -30.38 -23.61 -2.37
C TYR A 573 -29.53 -24.51 -3.28
N VAL A 574 -28.28 -24.10 -3.55
CA VAL A 574 -27.37 -24.83 -4.45
C VAL A 574 -26.39 -25.73 -3.73
N ALA A 575 -26.37 -25.71 -2.39
CA ALA A 575 -25.49 -26.55 -1.60
C ALA A 575 -25.78 -28.05 -1.82
N GLY A 576 -24.86 -28.74 -2.51
CA GLY A 576 -24.98 -30.16 -2.86
C GLY A 576 -25.68 -30.45 -4.20
N ALA A 577 -26.03 -29.45 -4.99
CA ALA A 577 -26.59 -29.65 -6.31
C ALA A 577 -25.50 -30.14 -7.28
N GLN A 578 -25.84 -31.19 -8.04
CA GLN A 578 -24.97 -31.74 -9.12
C GLN A 578 -25.18 -30.99 -10.45
N HIS A 579 -26.30 -30.32 -10.61
CA HIS A 579 -26.63 -29.54 -11.79
C HIS A 579 -27.47 -28.32 -11.39
N ILE A 580 -27.16 -27.15 -11.96
CA ILE A 580 -27.90 -25.91 -11.72
C ILE A 580 -28.23 -25.32 -13.09
N GLU A 581 -29.51 -25.12 -13.37
CA GLU A 581 -29.99 -24.47 -14.57
C GLU A 581 -30.55 -23.08 -14.20
N LEU A 582 -29.99 -22.06 -14.82
CA LEU A 582 -30.46 -20.68 -14.66
C LEU A 582 -31.20 -20.30 -15.95
N THR A 583 -32.51 -20.13 -15.84
CA THR A 583 -33.33 -19.60 -16.94
C THR A 583 -33.57 -18.12 -16.69
N ASP A 584 -33.21 -17.30 -17.66
CA ASP A 584 -33.56 -15.88 -17.68
C ASP A 584 -35.03 -15.75 -18.11
N PRO A 585 -35.88 -14.99 -17.41
CA PRO A 585 -37.31 -14.86 -17.70
C PRO A 585 -37.63 -14.12 -19.01
#